data_fa40d5e324caf54b993efe618ae22785
#
_entry.id   fa40d5e324caf54b993efe618ae22785
#
_cell.length_a   1.000
_cell.length_b   1.000
_cell.length_c   1.000
_cell.angle_alpha   90.00
_cell.angle_beta   90.00
_cell.angle_gamma   90.00
#
_symmetry.space_group_name_H-M   'P 1'
#
loop_
_entity.id
_entity.type
_entity.pdbx_description
1 polymer ?
#
loop_
_entity_poly.entity_id
_entity_poly.type
_entity_poly.pdbx_seq_one_letter_code
_entity_poly.pdbx_strand_id
1 'polypeptide(L)'
;MQTLERIIGEHPFFEGLDHEFMDLVLGCATNVRFGKDTYIFKEGDTANTFYLLRQGNVALEIFAPQRKPIVVATLGEGEILGWSWLLPPYHWKFHAHVLEDTRAIALDGKCLRKKCEENHDLGYEVLKRFAGIVA
;
A
#
# COMPACT_ATOMS: atom_id res chain seq x y z
N MET A 1 -14.62 8.24 -17.19
CA MET A 1 -13.45 8.38 -16.32
C MET A 1 -13.84 8.02 -14.90
N GLN A 2 -13.09 7.16 -14.23
CA GLN A 2 -13.39 6.80 -12.85
C GLN A 2 -12.77 7.81 -11.89
N THR A 3 -13.54 8.18 -10.86
CA THR A 3 -13.03 9.04 -9.79
C THR A 3 -12.21 8.20 -8.81
N LEU A 4 -11.32 8.84 -8.04
CA LEU A 4 -10.57 8.17 -6.98
C LEU A 4 -11.52 7.50 -5.97
N GLU A 5 -12.61 8.18 -5.61
CA GLU A 5 -13.60 7.65 -4.69
C GLU A 5 -14.16 6.31 -5.16
N ARG A 6 -14.52 6.22 -6.43
CA ARG A 6 -15.06 5.00 -7.01
C ARG A 6 -14.02 3.88 -7.04
N ILE A 7 -12.79 4.21 -7.45
CA ILE A 7 -11.71 3.24 -7.54
C ILE A 7 -11.38 2.67 -6.16
N ILE A 8 -11.24 3.52 -5.16
CA ILE A 8 -10.94 3.09 -3.78
C ILE A 8 -12.11 2.30 -3.20
N GLY A 9 -13.35 2.76 -3.43
CA GLY A 9 -14.54 2.08 -2.91
C GLY A 9 -14.74 0.69 -3.48
N GLU A 10 -14.32 0.45 -4.72
CA GLU A 10 -14.41 -0.86 -5.36
C GLU A 10 -13.22 -1.78 -5.01
N HIS A 11 -12.16 -1.24 -4.42
CA HIS A 11 -11.00 -2.04 -4.06
C HIS A 11 -11.33 -2.94 -2.86
N PRO A 12 -10.98 -4.24 -2.91
CA PRO A 12 -11.33 -5.19 -1.85
C PRO A 12 -10.92 -4.76 -0.44
N PHE A 13 -9.80 -4.04 -0.32
CA PHE A 13 -9.31 -3.58 0.98
C PHE A 13 -10.28 -2.62 1.68
N PHE A 14 -10.97 -1.77 0.91
CA PHE A 14 -11.88 -0.77 1.47
C PHE A 14 -13.35 -1.13 1.30
N GLU A 15 -13.66 -2.33 0.83
CA GLU A 15 -15.03 -2.79 0.68
C GLU A 15 -15.77 -2.70 2.02
N GLY A 16 -16.94 -2.09 1.99
CA GLY A 16 -17.79 -1.95 3.19
C GLY A 16 -17.39 -0.83 4.14
N LEU A 17 -16.41 0.01 3.76
CA LEU A 17 -16.02 1.14 4.59
C LEU A 17 -17.09 2.23 4.55
N ASP A 18 -17.44 2.80 5.71
CA ASP A 18 -18.41 3.88 5.81
C ASP A 18 -18.00 5.08 4.97
N HIS A 19 -18.99 5.75 4.37
CA HIS A 19 -18.77 6.92 3.52
C HIS A 19 -17.97 8.03 4.22
N GLU A 20 -18.24 8.26 5.48
CA GLU A 20 -17.53 9.24 6.29
C GLU A 20 -16.04 8.93 6.37
N PHE A 21 -15.69 7.66 6.58
CA PHE A 21 -14.29 7.23 6.62
C PHE A 21 -13.65 7.25 5.24
N MET A 22 -14.43 6.95 4.20
CA MET A 22 -13.95 7.02 2.83
C MET A 22 -13.48 8.43 2.48
N ASP A 23 -14.21 9.47 2.88
CA ASP A 23 -13.82 10.86 2.64
C ASP A 23 -12.46 11.18 3.29
N LEU A 24 -12.21 10.66 4.48
CA LEU A 24 -10.93 10.85 5.16
C LEU A 24 -9.79 10.16 4.40
N VAL A 25 -10.02 8.96 3.92
CA VAL A 25 -9.03 8.19 3.15
C VAL A 25 -8.71 8.88 1.83
N LEU A 26 -9.73 9.40 1.15
CA LEU A 26 -9.56 10.10 -0.12
C LEU A 26 -8.63 11.31 0.00
N GLY A 27 -8.65 11.99 1.13
CA GLY A 27 -7.76 13.12 1.38
C GLY A 27 -6.28 12.75 1.39
N CYS A 28 -5.95 11.46 1.47
CA CYS A 28 -4.57 10.96 1.51
C CYS A 28 -4.17 10.22 0.22
N ALA A 29 -5.03 10.15 -0.78
CA ALA A 29 -4.87 9.28 -1.95
C ALA A 29 -4.40 10.02 -3.22
N THR A 30 -3.56 9.36 -4.01
CA THR A 30 -3.05 9.87 -5.29
C THR A 30 -2.87 8.72 -6.29
N ASN A 31 -3.24 8.93 -7.55
CA ASN A 31 -2.95 7.96 -8.61
C ASN A 31 -1.46 7.99 -8.95
N VAL A 32 -0.86 6.81 -9.10
CA VAL A 32 0.55 6.68 -9.47
C VAL A 32 0.77 5.58 -10.50
N ARG A 33 1.87 5.68 -11.23
CA ARG A 33 2.33 4.69 -12.19
C ARG A 33 3.79 4.35 -11.95
N PHE A 34 4.14 3.09 -12.14
CA PHE A 34 5.52 2.62 -12.03
C PHE A 34 5.87 1.83 -13.29
N GLY A 35 7.01 2.17 -13.89
CA GLY A 35 7.49 1.48 -15.07
C GLY A 35 8.14 0.15 -14.73
N LYS A 36 8.08 -0.79 -15.68
CA LYS A 36 8.72 -2.10 -15.57
C LYS A 36 10.20 -1.95 -15.18
N ASP A 37 10.67 -2.85 -14.31
CA ASP A 37 12.05 -2.94 -13.83
C ASP A 37 12.51 -1.79 -12.93
N THR A 38 11.59 -0.95 -12.44
CA THR A 38 11.92 0.04 -11.42
C THR A 38 11.62 -0.52 -10.04
N TYR A 39 12.14 0.14 -9.01
CA TYR A 39 11.85 -0.19 -7.61
C TYR A 39 10.97 0.88 -7.00
N ILE A 40 9.86 0.47 -6.38
CA ILE A 40 8.95 1.41 -5.70
C ILE A 40 9.59 1.86 -4.39
N PHE A 41 10.19 0.91 -3.66
CA PHE A 41 10.95 1.19 -2.44
C PHE A 41 11.98 0.08 -2.23
N LYS A 42 12.93 0.35 -1.34
CA LYS A 42 13.98 -0.60 -0.97
C LYS A 42 13.99 -0.83 0.53
N GLU A 43 14.46 -2.02 0.93
CA GLU A 43 14.60 -2.37 2.34
C GLU A 43 15.40 -1.30 3.08
N GLY A 44 14.88 -0.88 4.24
CA GLY A 44 15.50 0.13 5.07
C GLY A 44 15.02 1.54 4.79
N ASP A 45 14.41 1.81 3.64
CA ASP A 45 13.83 3.13 3.33
C ASP A 45 12.67 3.42 4.30
N THR A 46 12.44 4.70 4.56
CA THR A 46 11.32 5.12 5.40
C THR A 46 9.98 4.75 4.76
N ALA A 47 9.10 4.10 5.52
CA ALA A 47 7.80 3.67 5.05
C ALA A 47 6.74 4.72 5.41
N ASN A 48 6.41 5.58 4.44
CA ASN A 48 5.41 6.64 4.62
C ASN A 48 4.24 6.54 3.64
N THR A 49 4.20 5.50 2.83
CA THR A 49 3.16 5.33 1.81
C THR A 49 2.81 3.85 1.69
N PHE A 50 1.56 3.54 1.37
CA PHE A 50 1.21 2.21 0.93
C PHE A 50 0.41 2.31 -0.37
N TYR A 51 0.27 1.19 -1.07
CA TYR A 51 -0.27 1.20 -2.42
C TYR A 51 -1.37 0.18 -2.59
N LEU A 52 -2.48 0.61 -3.21
CA LEU A 52 -3.54 -0.28 -3.67
C LEU A 52 -3.25 -0.58 -5.13
N LEU A 53 -2.87 -1.82 -5.44
CA LEU A 53 -2.52 -2.19 -6.81
C LEU A 53 -3.78 -2.31 -7.66
N ARG A 54 -3.83 -1.55 -8.77
CA ARG A 54 -4.95 -1.56 -9.70
C ARG A 54 -4.68 -2.48 -10.88
N GLN A 55 -3.42 -2.57 -11.31
CA GLN A 55 -3.00 -3.34 -12.47
C GLN A 55 -1.48 -3.53 -12.40
N GLY A 56 -1.01 -4.69 -12.84
CA GLY A 56 0.43 -4.96 -12.92
C GLY A 56 0.88 -6.05 -11.97
N ASN A 57 2.20 -6.18 -11.83
CA ASN A 57 2.83 -7.15 -10.95
C ASN A 57 4.03 -6.54 -10.25
N VAL A 58 4.14 -6.77 -8.95
CA VAL A 58 5.26 -6.30 -8.13
C VAL A 58 5.80 -7.47 -7.33
N ALA A 59 7.11 -7.69 -7.40
CA ALA A 59 7.79 -8.71 -6.60
C ALA A 59 8.35 -8.11 -5.33
N LEU A 60 8.12 -8.76 -4.21
CA LEU A 60 8.79 -8.44 -2.95
C LEU A 60 10.05 -9.27 -2.89
N GLU A 61 11.20 -8.62 -2.77
CA GLU A 61 12.51 -9.24 -2.87
C GLU A 61 13.37 -9.00 -1.63
N ILE A 62 14.18 -9.99 -1.29
CA ILE A 62 15.23 -9.89 -0.28
C ILE A 62 16.57 -10.02 -1.00
N PHE A 63 17.48 -9.08 -0.73
CA PHE A 63 18.84 -9.12 -1.26
C PHE A 63 19.77 -9.64 -0.19
N ALA A 64 20.52 -10.70 -0.54
CA ALA A 64 21.60 -11.21 0.31
C ALA A 64 22.94 -10.93 -0.39
N PRO A 65 24.03 -10.68 0.36
CA PRO A 65 25.34 -10.46 -0.25
C PRO A 65 25.73 -11.59 -1.18
N GLN A 66 26.22 -11.26 -2.38
CA GLN A 66 26.73 -12.20 -3.37
C GLN A 66 25.70 -13.20 -3.90
N ARG A 67 24.41 -12.89 -3.77
CA ARG A 67 23.32 -13.73 -4.28
C ARG A 67 22.39 -12.95 -5.17
N LYS A 68 21.67 -13.66 -6.02
CA LYS A 68 20.57 -13.07 -6.78
C LYS A 68 19.44 -12.70 -5.82
N PRO A 69 18.66 -11.67 -6.13
CA PRO A 69 17.48 -11.34 -5.32
C PRO A 69 16.56 -12.56 -5.15
N ILE A 70 16.06 -12.75 -3.95
CA ILE A 70 15.11 -13.81 -3.65
C ILE A 70 13.72 -13.22 -3.62
N VAL A 71 12.83 -13.70 -4.49
CA VAL A 71 11.44 -13.29 -4.51
C VAL A 71 10.69 -14.03 -3.42
N VAL A 72 10.15 -13.29 -2.45
CA VAL A 72 9.39 -13.89 -1.34
C VAL A 72 7.89 -13.85 -1.57
N ALA A 73 7.41 -12.94 -2.43
CA ALA A 73 6.00 -12.84 -2.79
C ALA A 73 5.86 -12.02 -4.07
N THR A 74 4.76 -12.24 -4.80
CA THR A 74 4.40 -11.44 -5.96
C THR A 74 2.99 -10.93 -5.74
N LEU A 75 2.79 -9.62 -5.90
CA LEU A 75 1.51 -8.95 -5.71
C LEU A 75 0.97 -8.44 -7.03
N GLY A 76 -0.34 -8.54 -7.21
CA GLY A 76 -1.02 -8.09 -8.41
C GLY A 76 -2.27 -7.29 -8.15
N GLU A 77 -3.14 -7.22 -9.15
CA GLU A 77 -4.39 -6.46 -9.08
C GLU A 77 -5.21 -6.83 -7.85
N GLY A 78 -5.71 -5.81 -7.15
CA GLY A 78 -6.56 -5.98 -5.97
C GLY A 78 -5.80 -6.21 -4.67
N GLU A 79 -4.48 -6.25 -4.71
CA GLU A 79 -3.67 -6.49 -3.52
C GLU A 79 -3.06 -5.18 -2.97
N ILE A 80 -2.68 -5.23 -1.70
CA ILE A 80 -2.06 -4.11 -1.01
C ILE A 80 -0.55 -4.30 -0.97
N LEU A 81 0.17 -3.27 -1.35
CA LEU A 81 1.62 -3.24 -1.25
C LEU A 81 2.03 -2.34 -0.09
N GLY A 82 2.59 -2.96 0.94
CA GLY A 82 3.21 -2.24 2.04
C GLY A 82 2.30 -2.01 3.24
N TRP A 83 2.73 -2.46 4.40
CA TRP A 83 2.05 -2.20 5.68
C TRP A 83 3.02 -1.68 6.76
N SER A 84 4.30 -1.50 6.41
CA SER A 84 5.32 -1.00 7.36
C SER A 84 5.09 0.45 7.79
N TRP A 85 4.26 1.20 7.06
CA TRP A 85 3.91 2.58 7.38
C TRP A 85 3.07 2.70 8.67
N LEU A 86 2.44 1.60 9.09
CA LEU A 86 1.45 1.61 10.18
C LEU A 86 2.10 1.53 11.58
N LEU A 87 3.20 0.78 11.70
CA LEU A 87 3.82 0.51 12.99
C LEU A 87 5.29 0.93 13.01
N PRO A 88 5.78 1.47 14.14
CA PRO A 88 7.21 1.80 14.26
C PRO A 88 8.07 0.56 14.03
N PRO A 89 9.27 0.69 13.47
CA PRO A 89 10.02 1.92 13.16
C PRO A 89 9.73 2.56 11.80
N TYR A 90 8.67 2.15 11.09
CA TYR A 90 8.24 2.69 9.79
C TYR A 90 9.33 2.59 8.71
N HIS A 91 9.94 1.42 8.59
CA HIS A 91 10.93 1.12 7.54
C HIS A 91 10.52 -0.13 6.79
N TRP A 92 10.77 -0.10 5.46
CA TRP A 92 10.46 -1.24 4.61
C TRP A 92 11.33 -2.44 4.94
N LYS A 93 10.74 -3.63 4.89
CA LYS A 93 11.41 -4.90 5.18
C LYS A 93 11.86 -5.64 3.91
N PHE A 94 11.40 -5.20 2.75
CA PHE A 94 11.66 -5.81 1.46
C PHE A 94 11.90 -4.74 0.42
N HIS A 95 12.49 -5.15 -0.73
CA HIS A 95 12.48 -4.32 -1.93
C HIS A 95 11.20 -4.62 -2.70
N ALA A 96 10.60 -3.62 -3.33
CA ALA A 96 9.45 -3.79 -4.21
C ALA A 96 9.88 -3.55 -5.65
N HIS A 97 10.01 -4.62 -6.43
CA HIS A 97 10.48 -4.59 -7.82
C HIS A 97 9.30 -4.71 -8.77
N VAL A 98 9.14 -3.74 -9.64
CA VAL A 98 8.05 -3.71 -10.62
C VAL A 98 8.39 -4.64 -11.78
N LEU A 99 7.61 -5.73 -11.94
CA LEU A 99 7.85 -6.74 -12.97
C LEU A 99 7.23 -6.37 -14.32
N GLU A 100 6.16 -5.61 -14.30
CA GLU A 100 5.51 -5.07 -15.51
C GLU A 100 4.87 -3.74 -15.14
N ASP A 101 4.57 -2.90 -16.15
CA ASP A 101 3.99 -1.58 -15.89
C ASP A 101 2.82 -1.68 -14.93
N THR A 102 2.87 -0.93 -13.85
CA THR A 102 1.95 -1.04 -12.74
C THR A 102 1.23 0.28 -12.50
N ARG A 103 -0.08 0.19 -12.26
CA ARG A 103 -0.91 1.31 -11.82
C ARG A 103 -1.38 1.03 -10.41
N ALA A 104 -1.32 2.07 -9.58
CA ALA A 104 -1.70 1.96 -8.19
C ALA A 104 -2.30 3.26 -7.68
N ILE A 105 -2.92 3.18 -6.51
CA ILE A 105 -3.27 4.36 -5.73
C ILE A 105 -2.31 4.40 -4.57
N ALA A 106 -1.54 5.48 -4.48
CA ALA A 106 -0.65 5.73 -3.35
C ALA A 106 -1.45 6.39 -2.24
N LEU A 107 -1.35 5.85 -1.04
CA LEU A 107 -1.97 6.43 0.14
C LEU A 107 -0.86 6.92 1.06
N ASP A 108 -0.91 8.23 1.39
CA ASP A 108 0.07 8.84 2.28
C ASP A 108 -0.12 8.30 3.69
N GLY A 109 0.85 7.50 4.16
CA GLY A 109 0.78 6.86 5.46
C GLY A 109 0.81 7.83 6.62
N LYS A 110 1.57 8.93 6.49
CA LYS A 110 1.59 9.96 7.53
C LYS A 110 0.23 10.64 7.67
N CYS A 111 -0.37 10.97 6.53
CA CYS A 111 -1.70 11.56 6.48
C CYS A 111 -2.72 10.64 7.14
N LEU A 112 -2.72 9.37 6.77
CA LEU A 112 -3.69 8.41 7.29
C LEU A 112 -3.44 8.08 8.77
N ARG A 113 -2.17 7.96 9.21
CA ARG A 113 -1.87 7.77 10.64
C ARG A 113 -2.44 8.90 11.48
N LYS A 114 -2.25 10.14 11.04
CA LYS A 114 -2.76 11.30 11.75
C LYS A 114 -4.29 11.24 11.86
N LYS A 115 -4.97 10.90 10.77
CA LYS A 115 -6.44 10.78 10.77
C LYS A 115 -6.92 9.65 11.68
N CYS A 116 -6.19 8.54 11.74
CA CYS A 116 -6.50 7.44 12.64
C CYS A 116 -6.30 7.83 14.11
N GLU A 117 -5.31 8.65 14.42
CA GLU A 117 -5.08 9.15 15.78
C GLU A 117 -6.18 10.12 16.21
N GLU A 118 -6.70 10.91 15.29
CA GLU A 118 -7.78 11.86 15.56
C GLU A 118 -9.15 11.20 15.57
N ASN A 119 -9.30 10.05 14.89
CA ASN A 119 -10.55 9.31 14.80
C ASN A 119 -10.26 7.83 15.05
N HIS A 120 -10.48 7.36 16.27
CA HIS A 120 -10.15 6.00 16.67
C HIS A 120 -11.02 4.94 16.00
N ASP A 121 -12.24 5.29 15.59
CA ASP A 121 -13.10 4.36 14.86
C ASP A 121 -12.52 4.08 13.47
N LEU A 122 -12.00 5.11 12.80
CA LEU A 122 -11.27 4.92 11.54
C LEU A 122 -10.01 4.09 11.78
N GLY A 123 -9.27 4.40 12.84
CA GLY A 123 -8.06 3.66 13.20
C GLY A 123 -8.33 2.17 13.39
N TYR A 124 -9.42 1.84 14.06
CA TYR A 124 -9.83 0.45 14.25
C TYR A 124 -10.12 -0.24 12.91
N GLU A 125 -10.86 0.41 12.03
CA GLU A 125 -11.20 -0.16 10.71
C GLU A 125 -9.96 -0.40 9.86
N VAL A 126 -9.03 0.57 9.83
CA VAL A 126 -7.78 0.44 9.08
C VAL A 126 -6.93 -0.69 9.65
N LEU A 127 -6.76 -0.73 10.97
CA LEU A 127 -5.96 -1.76 11.63
C LEU A 127 -6.52 -3.15 11.41
N LYS A 128 -7.84 -3.30 11.51
CA LYS A 128 -8.53 -4.58 11.29
C LYS A 128 -8.29 -5.10 9.86
N ARG A 129 -8.34 -4.22 8.86
CA ARG A 129 -8.11 -4.59 7.47
C ARG A 129 -6.67 -5.03 7.24
N PHE A 130 -5.70 -4.33 7.82
CA PHE A 130 -4.29 -4.72 7.72
C PHE A 130 -4.00 -6.01 8.49
N ALA A 131 -4.65 -6.25 9.61
CA ALA A 131 -4.50 -7.49 10.36
C ALA A 131 -4.88 -8.70 9.50
N GLY A 132 -5.90 -8.57 8.66
CA GLY A 132 -6.30 -9.62 7.73
C GLY A 132 -5.24 -9.93 6.67
N ILE A 133 -4.44 -8.95 6.29
CA ILE A 133 -3.35 -9.14 5.32
C ILE A 133 -2.17 -9.89 5.95
N VAL A 134 -1.86 -9.58 7.21
CA VAL A 134 -0.72 -10.14 7.93
C VAL A 134 -1.00 -11.55 8.47
N ALA A 135 -2.27 -11.87 8.65
CA ALA A 135 -2.69 -13.17 9.24
C ALA A 135 -2.38 -14.38 8.33
#